data_ee0ac5545f346e30a15330d39f2df1d9
#
_entry.id   ee0ac5545f346e30a15330d39f2df1d9
#
_cell.length_a   1.000
_cell.length_b   1.000
_cell.length_c   1.000
_cell.angle_alpha   90.00
_cell.angle_beta   90.00
_cell.angle_gamma   90.00
#
_symmetry.space_group_name_H-M   'P 1'
#
loop_
_entity.id
_entity.type
_entity.pdbx_description
1 polymer ?
#
loop_
_entity_poly.entity_id
_entity_poly.type
_entity_poly.pdbx_seq_one_letter_code
_entity_poly.pdbx_strand_id
1 'polypeptide(L)'
;MNTNDMSFGDFIESIRRASGNSLRETAKAIGISPQFYSEVEKNRRCAFTSDRLDKLRAFLGMTEEQATEMYNKAAESRKGKNVTVPQDFSDYIVERDYAMQALRLAKELGADEQDWEKFTEDLKRRKEQ
;
A
#
# COMPACT_ATOMS: atom_id res chain seq x y z
N MET A 1 -13.91 -5.63 14.34
CA MET A 1 -13.58 -4.29 13.84
C MET A 1 -13.13 -4.36 12.40
N ASN A 2 -13.66 -3.48 11.57
CA ASN A 2 -13.32 -3.49 10.15
C ASN A 2 -11.94 -2.87 9.96
N THR A 3 -11.03 -3.58 9.28
CA THR A 3 -9.68 -3.09 9.06
C THR A 3 -9.64 -1.79 8.24
N ASN A 4 -10.70 -1.50 7.49
CA ASN A 4 -10.77 -0.27 6.70
C ASN A 4 -10.69 1.00 7.54
N ASP A 5 -11.09 0.92 8.82
CA ASP A 5 -11.07 2.07 9.72
C ASP A 5 -9.75 2.20 10.49
N MET A 6 -8.86 1.23 10.34
CA MET A 6 -7.59 1.27 11.03
C MET A 6 -6.60 2.23 10.36
N SER A 7 -5.79 2.91 11.17
CA SER A 7 -4.65 3.66 10.66
C SER A 7 -3.58 2.69 10.14
N PHE A 8 -2.60 3.22 9.43
CA PHE A 8 -1.48 2.40 8.93
C PHE A 8 -0.79 1.65 10.08
N GLY A 9 -0.46 2.37 11.16
CA GLY A 9 0.23 1.76 12.30
C GLY A 9 -0.57 0.66 12.94
N ASP A 10 -1.85 0.90 13.19
CA ASP A 10 -2.74 -0.09 13.79
C ASP A 10 -2.90 -1.31 12.90
N PHE A 11 -2.98 -1.08 11.60
CA PHE A 11 -3.13 -2.15 10.62
C PHE A 11 -1.92 -3.10 10.62
N ILE A 12 -0.71 -2.55 10.51
CA ILE A 12 0.48 -3.40 10.50
C ILE A 12 0.70 -4.09 11.84
N GLU A 13 0.34 -3.45 12.95
CA GLU A 13 0.40 -4.08 14.26
C GLU A 13 -0.52 -5.29 14.33
N SER A 14 -1.74 -5.18 13.82
CA SER A 14 -2.69 -6.28 13.84
C SER A 14 -2.18 -7.49 13.05
N ILE A 15 -1.58 -7.24 11.88
CA ILE A 15 -1.03 -8.32 11.05
C ILE A 15 0.20 -8.95 11.72
N ARG A 16 1.09 -8.11 12.27
CA ARG A 16 2.27 -8.59 12.97
C ARG A 16 1.90 -9.51 14.13
N ARG A 17 0.96 -9.08 14.96
CA ARG A 17 0.50 -9.87 16.11
C ARG A 17 -0.16 -11.17 15.66
N ALA A 18 -0.98 -11.11 14.63
CA ALA A 18 -1.64 -12.29 14.09
C ALA A 18 -0.63 -13.31 13.54
N SER A 19 0.49 -12.84 13.00
CA SER A 19 1.54 -13.72 12.47
C SER A 19 2.50 -14.24 13.55
N GLY A 20 2.37 -13.75 14.79
CA GLY A 20 3.21 -14.22 15.90
C GLY A 20 4.61 -13.62 15.93
N ASN A 21 4.86 -12.57 15.17
CA ASN A 21 6.19 -11.95 15.14
C ASN A 21 6.32 -10.84 16.17
N SER A 22 7.50 -10.74 16.79
CA SER A 22 7.77 -9.68 17.74
C SER A 22 8.06 -8.38 16.99
N LEU A 23 7.93 -7.28 17.69
CA LEU A 23 8.28 -5.96 17.17
C LEU A 23 9.74 -5.90 16.74
N ARG A 24 10.64 -6.48 17.56
CA ARG A 24 12.08 -6.47 17.27
C ARG A 24 12.42 -7.28 16.03
N GLU A 25 11.83 -8.47 15.89
CA GLU A 25 12.07 -9.32 14.74
C GLU A 25 11.61 -8.62 13.45
N THR A 26 10.46 -8.01 13.51
CA THR A 26 9.88 -7.30 12.35
C THR A 26 10.72 -6.10 11.96
N ALA A 27 11.14 -5.30 12.93
CA ALA A 27 12.01 -4.14 12.67
C ALA A 27 13.32 -4.57 12.02
N LYS A 28 13.92 -5.63 12.53
CA LYS A 28 15.17 -6.17 11.99
C LYS A 28 14.99 -6.64 10.54
N ALA A 29 13.87 -7.30 10.26
CA ALA A 29 13.59 -7.81 8.93
C ALA A 29 13.50 -6.71 7.87
N ILE A 30 13.01 -5.54 8.25
CA ILE A 30 12.89 -4.42 7.32
C ILE A 30 14.03 -3.40 7.44
N GLY A 31 15.01 -3.69 8.28
CA GLY A 31 16.24 -2.91 8.34
C GLY A 31 16.18 -1.61 9.13
N ILE A 32 15.34 -1.54 10.15
CA ILE A 32 15.22 -0.34 11.00
C ILE A 32 15.33 -0.71 12.49
N SER A 33 15.50 0.30 13.34
CA SER A 33 15.55 0.06 14.78
C SER A 33 14.17 -0.28 15.33
N PRO A 34 14.10 -1.05 16.42
CA PRO A 34 12.82 -1.34 17.08
C PRO A 34 12.10 -0.05 17.52
N GLN A 35 12.84 0.97 17.95
CA GLN A 35 12.27 2.22 18.37
C GLN A 35 11.58 2.94 17.22
N PHE A 36 12.24 3.00 16.07
CA PHE A 36 11.66 3.61 14.86
C PHE A 36 10.39 2.87 14.45
N TYR A 37 10.46 1.53 14.43
CA TYR A 37 9.33 0.71 14.07
C TYR A 37 8.14 0.94 15.02
N SER A 38 8.43 0.96 16.32
CA SER A 38 7.41 1.19 17.35
C SER A 38 6.69 2.53 17.14
N GLU A 39 7.44 3.57 16.80
CA GLU A 39 6.85 4.90 16.58
C GLU A 39 5.90 4.90 15.37
N VAL A 40 6.21 4.13 14.33
CA VAL A 40 5.34 4.01 13.17
C VAL A 40 4.06 3.25 13.54
N GLU A 41 4.17 2.14 14.27
CA GLU A 41 2.98 1.39 14.73
C GLU A 41 2.07 2.25 15.61
N LYS A 42 2.66 3.17 16.39
CA LYS A 42 1.89 4.06 17.26
C LYS A 42 1.41 5.33 16.55
N ASN A 43 1.61 5.39 15.25
CA ASN A 43 1.18 6.51 14.42
C ASN A 43 1.85 7.85 14.78
N ARG A 44 3.05 7.78 15.35
CA ARG A 44 3.84 8.98 15.65
C ARG A 44 4.75 9.39 14.50
N ARG A 45 4.92 8.51 13.52
CA ARG A 45 5.70 8.78 12.30
C ARG A 45 4.93 8.31 11.09
N CYS A 46 5.28 8.85 9.93
CA CYS A 46 4.68 8.43 8.66
C CYS A 46 5.04 6.99 8.33
N ALA A 47 4.29 6.39 7.43
CA ALA A 47 4.53 5.05 6.96
C ALA A 47 5.94 4.89 6.36
N PHE A 48 6.39 3.65 6.28
CA PHE A 48 7.68 3.30 5.73
C PHE A 48 7.81 3.62 4.24
N THR A 49 9.05 3.67 3.75
CA THR A 49 9.33 3.79 2.31
C THR A 49 8.85 2.53 1.59
N SER A 50 8.71 2.61 0.27
CA SER A 50 8.21 1.46 -0.50
C SER A 50 9.09 0.24 -0.36
N ASP A 51 10.41 0.42 -0.30
CA ASP A 51 11.34 -0.70 -0.11
C ASP A 51 11.08 -1.45 1.20
N ARG A 52 10.86 -0.69 2.27
CA ARG A 52 10.56 -1.28 3.58
C ARG A 52 9.18 -1.90 3.62
N LEU A 53 8.21 -1.30 2.93
CA LEU A 53 6.88 -1.89 2.82
C LEU A 53 6.92 -3.23 2.10
N ASP A 54 7.70 -3.34 1.04
CA ASP A 54 7.87 -4.60 0.30
C ASP A 54 8.50 -5.68 1.19
N LYS A 55 9.50 -5.30 1.99
CA LYS A 55 10.13 -6.22 2.93
C LYS A 55 9.15 -6.65 4.02
N LEU A 56 8.33 -5.74 4.50
CA LEU A 56 7.32 -6.03 5.51
C LEU A 56 6.28 -7.02 4.97
N ARG A 57 5.83 -6.77 3.74
CA ARG A 57 4.89 -7.66 3.06
C ARG A 57 5.43 -9.09 3.02
N ALA A 58 6.69 -9.24 2.61
CA ALA A 58 7.32 -10.54 2.48
C ALA A 58 7.51 -11.21 3.86
N PHE A 59 7.99 -10.44 4.83
CA PHE A 59 8.28 -10.99 6.16
C PHE A 59 7.02 -11.45 6.88
N LEU A 60 5.95 -10.67 6.81
CA LEU A 60 4.70 -11.01 7.48
C LEU A 60 3.79 -11.94 6.66
N GLY A 61 4.20 -12.30 5.44
CA GLY A 61 3.43 -13.21 4.60
C GLY A 61 2.05 -12.67 4.25
N MET A 62 1.96 -11.39 3.92
CA MET A 62 0.68 -10.77 3.61
C MET A 62 0.07 -11.30 2.32
N THR A 63 -1.26 -11.45 2.33
CA THR A 63 -2.02 -11.74 1.12
C THR A 63 -2.00 -10.51 0.22
N GLU A 64 -2.41 -10.68 -1.05
CA GLU A 64 -2.51 -9.54 -1.97
C GLU A 64 -3.46 -8.48 -1.44
N GLU A 65 -4.59 -8.91 -0.85
CA GLU A 65 -5.56 -7.98 -0.28
C GLU A 65 -4.96 -7.19 0.88
N GLN A 66 -4.25 -7.88 1.78
CA GLN A 66 -3.60 -7.23 2.91
C GLN A 66 -2.52 -6.26 2.43
N ALA A 67 -1.73 -6.66 1.45
CA ALA A 67 -0.67 -5.82 0.91
C ALA A 67 -1.25 -4.56 0.25
N THR A 68 -2.32 -4.73 -0.54
CA THR A 68 -2.98 -3.58 -1.19
C THR A 68 -3.50 -2.61 -0.13
N GLU A 69 -4.14 -3.13 0.90
CA GLU A 69 -4.63 -2.30 2.00
C GLU A 69 -3.50 -1.58 2.71
N MET A 70 -2.38 -2.28 2.94
CA MET A 70 -1.18 -1.68 3.54
C MET A 70 -0.65 -0.51 2.71
N TYR A 71 -0.48 -0.70 1.40
CA TYR A 71 0.05 0.36 0.54
C TYR A 71 -0.89 1.56 0.50
N ASN A 72 -2.20 1.32 0.45
CA ASN A 72 -3.18 2.39 0.44
C ASN A 72 -3.16 3.18 1.75
N LYS A 73 -3.06 2.49 2.87
CA LYS A 73 -2.98 3.15 4.18
C LYS A 73 -1.67 3.91 4.35
N ALA A 74 -0.59 3.39 3.78
CA ALA A 74 0.70 4.08 3.80
C ALA A 74 0.61 5.42 3.06
N ALA A 75 -0.02 5.43 1.88
CA ALA A 75 -0.23 6.65 1.12
C ALA A 75 -1.12 7.63 1.89
N GLU A 76 -2.17 7.12 2.52
CA GLU A 76 -3.08 7.92 3.34
C GLU A 76 -2.35 8.59 4.51
N SER A 77 -1.41 7.88 5.15
CA SER A 77 -0.66 8.41 6.28
C SER A 77 0.22 9.60 5.90
N ARG A 78 0.53 9.74 4.60
CA ARG A 78 1.35 10.83 4.08
C ARG A 78 0.54 11.98 3.50
N LYS A 79 -0.78 11.84 3.52
CA LYS A 79 -1.69 12.82 2.95
C LYS A 79 -1.50 14.18 3.63
N GLY A 80 -1.36 15.22 2.82
CA GLY A 80 -1.13 16.56 3.34
C GLY A 80 0.33 16.94 3.48
N LYS A 81 1.26 15.99 3.30
CA LYS A 81 2.69 16.29 3.39
C LYS A 81 3.35 16.34 2.01
N ASN A 82 3.03 15.41 1.15
CA ASN A 82 3.42 15.41 -0.25
C ASN A 82 2.73 14.24 -0.85
N VAL A 83 2.29 14.33 -2.08
CA VAL A 83 1.87 13.29 -2.77
C VAL A 83 1.33 12.10 -2.50
N THR A 84 0.31 11.63 -2.86
CA THR A 84 -0.43 10.63 -2.33
C THR A 84 -0.85 9.45 -3.17
N VAL A 85 -0.07 9.08 -4.15
CA VAL A 85 -0.20 7.83 -4.87
C VAL A 85 0.72 6.82 -4.21
N PRO A 86 0.23 5.59 -3.90
CA PRO A 86 1.11 4.56 -3.36
C PRO A 86 2.32 4.34 -4.26
N GLN A 87 3.48 4.11 -3.66
CA GLN A 87 4.74 4.03 -4.41
C GLN A 87 4.75 2.90 -5.43
N ASP A 88 4.11 1.77 -5.12
CA ASP A 88 4.03 0.65 -6.06
C ASP A 88 3.31 1.04 -7.36
N PHE A 89 2.29 1.91 -7.28
CA PHE A 89 1.59 2.40 -8.46
C PHE A 89 2.45 3.38 -9.24
N SER A 90 3.15 4.26 -8.54
CA SER A 90 4.05 5.21 -9.17
C SER A 90 5.13 4.48 -9.97
N ASP A 91 5.76 3.48 -9.37
CA ASP A 91 6.77 2.68 -10.03
C ASP A 91 6.22 1.94 -11.24
N TYR A 92 5.04 1.35 -11.09
CA TYR A 92 4.37 0.63 -12.18
C TYR A 92 4.13 1.55 -13.38
N ILE A 93 3.62 2.74 -13.12
CA ILE A 93 3.26 3.70 -14.16
C ILE A 93 4.51 4.23 -14.87
N VAL A 94 5.55 4.57 -14.10
CA VAL A 94 6.78 5.15 -14.65
C VAL A 94 7.49 4.18 -15.59
N GLU A 95 7.43 2.90 -15.30
CA GLU A 95 8.06 1.88 -16.14
C GLU A 95 7.28 1.55 -17.40
N ARG A 96 6.06 2.07 -17.54
CA ARG A 96 5.15 1.74 -18.65
C ARG A 96 4.56 2.98 -19.29
N ASP A 97 5.15 3.40 -20.40
CA ASP A 97 4.66 4.59 -21.12
C ASP A 97 3.19 4.51 -21.49
N TYR A 98 2.72 3.31 -21.88
CA TYR A 98 1.33 3.15 -22.25
C TYR A 98 0.37 3.39 -21.07
N ALA A 99 0.78 3.05 -19.85
CA ALA A 99 -0.03 3.31 -18.67
C ALA A 99 -0.11 4.80 -18.37
N MET A 100 1.01 5.50 -18.50
CA MET A 100 1.07 6.94 -18.31
C MET A 100 0.19 7.67 -19.34
N GLN A 101 0.25 7.24 -20.60
CA GLN A 101 -0.55 7.83 -21.66
C GLN A 101 -2.04 7.61 -21.42
N ALA A 102 -2.42 6.41 -20.97
CA ALA A 102 -3.81 6.10 -20.67
C ALA A 102 -4.35 6.99 -19.54
N LEU A 103 -3.55 7.21 -18.50
CA LEU A 103 -3.95 8.07 -17.40
C LEU A 103 -4.08 9.53 -17.83
N ARG A 104 -3.17 10.02 -18.68
CA ARG A 104 -3.28 11.38 -19.20
C ARG A 104 -4.53 11.57 -20.01
N LEU A 105 -4.86 10.60 -20.86
CA LEU A 105 -6.05 10.64 -21.67
C LEU A 105 -7.31 10.62 -20.80
N ALA A 106 -7.31 9.76 -19.78
CA ALA A 106 -8.42 9.68 -18.83
C ALA A 106 -8.66 11.04 -18.16
N LYS A 107 -7.58 11.70 -17.75
CA LYS A 107 -7.66 13.01 -17.11
C LYS A 107 -8.20 14.05 -18.07
N GLU A 108 -7.70 14.08 -19.31
CA GLU A 108 -8.14 15.05 -20.32
C GLU A 108 -9.60 14.90 -20.70
N LEU A 109 -10.06 13.65 -20.80
CA LEU A 109 -11.44 13.38 -21.20
C LEU A 109 -12.41 13.29 -20.04
N GLY A 110 -11.91 13.42 -18.81
CA GLY A 110 -12.77 13.38 -17.63
C GLY A 110 -13.37 12.00 -17.37
N ALA A 111 -12.56 10.95 -17.46
CA ALA A 111 -13.03 9.60 -17.19
C ALA A 111 -13.72 9.55 -15.82
N ASP A 112 -14.91 8.95 -15.79
CA ASP A 112 -15.72 8.88 -14.58
C ASP A 112 -15.66 7.50 -13.92
N GLU A 113 -16.43 7.33 -12.85
CA GLU A 113 -16.47 6.07 -12.12
C GLU A 113 -16.86 4.89 -13.01
N GLN A 114 -17.81 5.11 -13.93
CA GLN A 114 -18.25 4.05 -14.83
C GLN A 114 -17.15 3.58 -15.78
N ASP A 115 -16.34 4.52 -16.26
CA ASP A 115 -15.21 4.18 -17.13
C ASP A 115 -14.21 3.27 -16.39
N TRP A 116 -13.91 3.61 -15.14
CA TRP A 116 -12.98 2.82 -14.34
C TRP A 116 -13.57 1.47 -13.92
N GLU A 117 -14.87 1.42 -13.63
CA GLU A 117 -15.55 0.17 -13.32
C GLU A 117 -15.51 -0.80 -14.50
N LYS A 118 -15.74 -0.29 -15.70
CA LYS A 118 -15.69 -1.09 -16.92
C LYS A 118 -14.28 -1.67 -17.12
N PHE A 119 -13.28 -0.84 -16.95
CA PHE A 119 -11.88 -1.28 -17.05
C PHE A 119 -11.58 -2.38 -16.03
N THR A 120 -12.04 -2.19 -14.80
CA THR A 120 -11.86 -3.16 -13.73
C THR A 120 -12.53 -4.49 -14.05
N GLU A 121 -13.75 -4.46 -14.58
CA GLU A 121 -14.48 -5.67 -14.99
C GLU A 121 -13.76 -6.40 -16.11
N ASP A 122 -13.25 -5.68 -17.08
CA ASP A 122 -12.51 -6.29 -18.19
C ASP A 122 -11.26 -7.02 -17.68
N LEU A 123 -10.57 -6.45 -16.72
CA LEU A 123 -9.40 -7.10 -16.10
C LEU A 123 -9.81 -8.34 -15.31
N LYS A 124 -10.91 -8.28 -14.58
CA LYS A 124 -11.42 -9.43 -13.82
C LYS A 124 -11.76 -10.60 -14.71
N ARG A 125 -12.30 -10.34 -15.90
CA ARG A 125 -12.62 -11.40 -16.87
C ARG A 125 -11.37 -12.16 -17.30
N ARG A 126 -10.25 -11.45 -17.45
CA ARG A 126 -8.98 -12.09 -17.77
C ARG A 126 -8.55 -13.05 -16.67
N LYS A 127 -8.81 -12.66 -15.42
CA LYS A 127 -8.40 -13.46 -14.28
C LYS A 127 -9.19 -14.76 -14.20
N GLU A 128 -10.41 -14.78 -14.73
CA GLU A 128 -11.29 -15.95 -14.70
C GLU A 128 -11.00 -16.95 -15.82
N GLN A 129 -10.15 -16.60 -16.77
CA GLN A 129 -9.82 -17.49 -17.91
C GLN A 129 -8.65 -18.40 -17.61
#